data_02e7f85a5443fa16f4062c58ef2ffd7f
#
_entry.id   02e7f85a5443fa16f4062c58ef2ffd7f
#
_cell.length_a   1.000
_cell.length_b   1.000
_cell.length_c   1.000
_cell.angle_alpha   90.00
_cell.angle_beta   90.00
_cell.angle_gamma   90.00
#
_symmetry.space_group_name_H-M   'P 1'
#
loop_
_entity.id
_entity.type
_entity.pdbx_description
1 polymer ?
#
loop_
_entity_poly.entity_id
_entity_poly.type
_entity_poly.pdbx_seq_one_letter_code
_entity_poly.pdbx_strand_id
1 'polypeptide(L)'
;MHFAFNSCIVVAAALFLPYFGNFLSGHSGMENTIFATLFIAISTSLPELVVCISAIRIGSVDMAVGNLFGSNIFNKFILGIDDMFYRSGSLFEEIHPEHLISILFVIIMTAVAAIGL
;
A
#
# COMPACT_ATOMS: atom_id res chain seq x y z
N MET A 1 -20.19 9.50 16.22
CA MET A 1 -20.68 9.96 14.90
C MET A 1 -19.55 10.38 13.97
N HIS A 2 -18.55 11.15 14.42
CA HIS A 2 -17.43 11.60 13.57
C HIS A 2 -16.59 10.47 12.96
N PHE A 3 -16.37 9.38 13.68
CA PHE A 3 -15.58 8.25 13.18
C PHE A 3 -16.22 7.60 11.93
N ALA A 4 -17.50 7.27 12.00
CA ALA A 4 -18.20 6.64 10.87
C ALA A 4 -18.26 7.58 9.64
N PHE A 5 -18.49 8.87 9.87
CA PHE A 5 -18.49 9.86 8.81
C PHE A 5 -17.12 10.00 8.14
N ASN A 6 -16.04 10.10 8.93
CA ASN A 6 -14.69 10.15 8.41
C ASN A 6 -14.30 8.87 7.65
N SER A 7 -14.72 7.70 8.17
CA SER A 7 -14.49 6.43 7.48
C SER A 7 -15.19 6.37 6.12
N CYS A 8 -16.42 6.85 6.03
CA CYS A 8 -17.12 6.94 4.74
C CYS A 8 -16.41 7.85 3.73
N ILE A 9 -15.88 8.98 4.19
CA ILE A 9 -15.10 9.89 3.32
C ILE A 9 -13.84 9.20 2.81
N VAL A 10 -13.10 8.50 3.68
CA VAL A 10 -11.88 7.78 3.31
C VAL A 10 -12.18 6.67 2.29
N VAL A 11 -13.23 5.88 2.51
CA VAL A 11 -13.64 4.83 1.57
C VAL A 11 -14.06 5.43 0.23
N ALA A 12 -14.85 6.51 0.23
CA ALA A 12 -15.23 7.19 -1.00
C ALA A 12 -14.00 7.72 -1.76
N ALA A 13 -13.07 8.37 -1.07
CA ALA A 13 -11.83 8.86 -1.68
C ALA A 13 -10.98 7.73 -2.27
N ALA A 14 -10.87 6.60 -1.58
CA ALA A 14 -10.14 5.42 -2.04
C ALA A 14 -10.75 4.82 -3.33
N LEU A 15 -12.08 4.81 -3.46
CA LEU A 15 -12.75 4.34 -4.67
C LEU A 15 -12.49 5.25 -5.89
N PHE A 16 -12.26 6.54 -5.67
CA PHE A 16 -11.92 7.47 -6.75
C PHE A 16 -10.45 7.46 -7.14
N LEU A 17 -9.56 6.95 -6.30
CA LEU A 17 -8.12 6.97 -6.51
C LEU A 17 -7.67 6.30 -7.83
N PRO A 18 -8.15 5.09 -8.21
CA PRO A 18 -7.80 4.46 -9.47
C PRO A 18 -8.28 5.27 -10.69
N TYR A 19 -9.42 5.93 -10.57
CA TYR A 19 -9.96 6.80 -11.63
C TYR A 19 -9.04 7.98 -11.91
N PHE A 20 -8.57 8.65 -10.85
CA PHE A 20 -7.61 9.76 -10.97
C PHE A 20 -6.24 9.27 -11.48
N GLY A 21 -5.77 8.11 -11.05
CA GLY A 21 -4.54 7.50 -11.54
C GLY A 21 -4.58 7.29 -13.06
N ASN A 22 -5.64 6.70 -13.57
CA ASN A 22 -5.84 6.48 -15.00
C ASN A 22 -6.00 7.80 -15.78
N PHE A 23 -6.70 8.77 -15.24
CA PHE A 23 -6.86 10.08 -15.86
C PHE A 23 -5.51 10.82 -16.00
N LEU A 24 -4.71 10.82 -14.95
CA LEU A 24 -3.39 11.46 -14.94
C LEU A 24 -2.42 10.75 -15.88
N SER A 25 -2.45 9.42 -15.95
CA SER A 25 -1.59 8.64 -16.83
C SER A 25 -1.89 8.92 -18.30
N GLY A 26 -3.14 9.09 -18.67
CA GLY A 26 -3.55 9.41 -20.03
C GLY A 26 -3.10 10.79 -20.54
N HIS A 27 -2.79 11.72 -19.64
CA HIS A 27 -2.42 13.11 -20.00
C HIS A 27 -0.93 13.40 -19.87
N SER A 28 -0.15 12.57 -19.18
CA SER A 28 1.26 12.88 -18.86
C SER A 28 2.28 12.45 -19.91
N GLY A 29 1.89 11.71 -20.95
CA GLY A 29 2.78 11.28 -22.05
C GLY A 29 3.97 10.37 -21.60
N MET A 30 4.07 10.07 -20.30
CA MET A 30 5.01 9.09 -19.76
C MET A 30 4.40 7.69 -19.89
N GLU A 31 5.24 6.65 -19.91
CA GLU A 31 4.72 5.27 -19.89
C GLU A 31 3.68 5.14 -18.78
N ASN A 32 2.43 5.07 -19.22
CA ASN A 32 1.23 5.28 -18.40
C ASN A 32 1.21 4.41 -17.13
N THR A 33 1.80 3.24 -17.20
CA THR A 33 1.80 2.25 -16.12
C THR A 33 2.67 2.66 -14.94
N ILE A 34 3.89 3.18 -15.18
CA ILE A 34 4.85 3.53 -14.11
C ILE A 34 4.33 4.71 -13.30
N PHE A 35 3.84 5.76 -13.97
CA PHE A 35 3.35 6.96 -13.29
C PHE A 35 2.09 6.66 -12.46
N ALA A 36 1.13 5.94 -13.04
CA ALA A 36 -0.09 5.55 -12.33
C ALA A 36 0.23 4.67 -11.11
N THR A 37 1.11 3.68 -11.27
CA THR A 37 1.53 2.79 -10.19
C THR A 37 2.23 3.56 -9.06
N LEU A 38 3.16 4.44 -9.40
CA LEU A 38 3.88 5.26 -8.42
C LEU A 38 2.95 6.21 -7.67
N PHE A 39 2.04 6.87 -8.39
CA PHE A 39 1.05 7.78 -7.80
C PHE A 39 0.12 7.04 -6.84
N ILE A 40 -0.41 5.88 -7.24
CA ILE A 40 -1.27 5.06 -6.39
C ILE A 40 -0.49 4.55 -5.18
N ALA A 41 0.74 4.05 -5.36
CA ALA A 41 1.57 3.55 -4.27
C ALA A 41 1.86 4.62 -3.22
N ILE A 42 2.25 5.83 -3.64
CA ILE A 42 2.47 6.96 -2.73
C ILE A 42 1.18 7.32 -2.01
N SER A 43 0.08 7.47 -2.75
CA SER A 43 -1.21 7.89 -2.18
C SER A 43 -1.75 6.90 -1.16
N THR A 44 -1.59 5.60 -1.39
CA THR A 44 -2.03 4.55 -0.46
C THR A 44 -1.13 4.43 0.76
N SER A 45 0.15 4.80 0.67
CA SER A 45 1.11 4.75 1.78
C SER A 45 1.11 6.02 2.65
N LEU A 46 0.49 7.12 2.20
CA LEU A 46 0.42 8.36 2.97
C LEU A 46 -0.26 8.22 4.35
N PRO A 47 -1.40 7.51 4.49
CA PRO A 47 -2.03 7.32 5.79
C PRO A 47 -1.10 6.64 6.80
N GLU A 48 -0.40 5.58 6.40
CA GLU A 48 0.55 4.87 7.24
C GLU A 48 1.70 5.77 7.68
N LEU A 49 2.22 6.59 6.76
CA LEU A 49 3.27 7.55 7.05
C LEU A 49 2.82 8.58 8.10
N VAL A 50 1.61 9.12 7.94
CA VAL A 50 1.03 10.10 8.89
C VAL A 50 0.85 9.48 10.27
N VAL A 51 0.35 8.24 10.36
CA VAL A 51 0.19 7.52 11.63
C VAL A 51 1.54 7.28 12.28
N CYS A 52 2.57 6.83 11.55
CA CYS A 52 3.92 6.62 12.06
C CYS A 52 4.54 7.90 12.59
N ILE A 53 4.48 9.00 11.84
CA ILE A 53 5.02 10.30 12.27
C ILE A 53 4.27 10.79 13.54
N SER A 54 2.96 10.61 13.59
CA SER A 54 2.16 11.02 14.75
C SER A 54 2.51 10.20 15.98
N ALA A 55 2.69 8.89 15.84
CA ALA A 55 3.09 7.99 16.92
C ALA A 55 4.48 8.37 17.48
N ILE A 56 5.44 8.65 16.60
CA ILE A 56 6.78 9.10 17.00
C ILE A 56 6.72 10.45 17.74
N ARG A 57 5.89 11.39 17.27
CA ARG A 57 5.73 12.71 17.91
C ARG A 57 5.17 12.64 19.34
N ILE A 58 4.33 11.65 19.63
CA ILE A 58 3.83 11.42 21.00
C ILE A 58 4.73 10.48 21.82
N GLY A 59 5.91 10.13 21.31
CA GLY A 59 6.90 9.29 22.00
C GLY A 59 6.57 7.79 21.99
N SER A 60 5.63 7.33 21.16
CA SER A 60 5.23 5.93 21.10
C SER A 60 5.83 5.24 19.86
N VAL A 61 7.11 4.87 19.97
CA VAL A 61 7.84 4.16 18.88
C VAL A 61 7.21 2.81 18.59
N ASP A 62 6.81 2.07 19.63
CA ASP A 62 6.17 0.76 19.49
C ASP A 62 4.90 0.82 18.65
N MET A 63 4.12 1.91 18.78
CA MET A 63 2.93 2.13 17.97
C MET A 63 3.29 2.39 16.49
N ALA A 64 4.36 3.12 16.22
CA ALA A 64 4.83 3.36 14.85
C ALA A 64 5.28 2.05 14.19
N VAL A 65 6.05 1.25 14.91
CA VAL A 65 6.53 -0.06 14.48
C VAL A 65 5.35 -1.01 14.24
N GLY A 66 4.43 -1.10 15.21
CA GLY A 66 3.23 -1.92 15.11
C GLY A 66 2.35 -1.54 13.90
N ASN A 67 2.23 -0.26 13.60
CA ASN A 67 1.51 0.22 12.41
C ASN A 67 2.19 -0.24 11.11
N LEU A 68 3.52 -0.11 11.00
CA LEU A 68 4.27 -0.53 9.80
C LEU A 68 4.19 -2.03 9.55
N PHE A 69 4.44 -2.84 10.57
CA PHE A 69 4.36 -4.30 10.42
C PHE A 69 2.92 -4.77 10.24
N GLY A 70 1.97 -4.16 10.96
CA GLY A 70 0.56 -4.47 10.86
C GLY A 70 0.00 -4.22 9.46
N SER A 71 0.29 -3.07 8.86
CA SER A 71 -0.15 -2.76 7.50
C SER A 71 0.47 -3.70 6.47
N ASN A 72 1.74 -4.06 6.60
CA ASN A 72 2.39 -5.04 5.73
C ASN A 72 1.75 -6.43 5.81
N ILE A 73 1.40 -6.90 7.00
CA ILE A 73 0.72 -8.20 7.20
C ILE A 73 -0.69 -8.13 6.61
N PHE A 74 -1.40 -7.04 6.86
CA PHE A 74 -2.75 -6.84 6.35
C PHE A 74 -2.80 -6.81 4.83
N ASN A 75 -1.87 -6.11 4.17
CA ASN A 75 -1.78 -6.08 2.71
C ASN A 75 -1.54 -7.47 2.11
N LYS A 76 -0.71 -8.30 2.74
CA LYS A 76 -0.50 -9.69 2.30
C LYS A 76 -1.74 -10.55 2.49
N PHE A 77 -2.48 -10.32 3.58
CA PHE A 77 -3.74 -11.01 3.84
C PHE A 77 -4.80 -10.65 2.79
N ILE A 78 -4.93 -9.36 2.43
CA ILE A 78 -5.84 -8.91 1.37
C ILE A 78 -5.46 -9.57 0.04
N LEU A 79 -4.17 -9.63 -0.31
CA LEU A 79 -3.73 -10.29 -1.54
C LEU A 79 -4.14 -11.76 -1.59
N GLY A 80 -4.08 -12.47 -0.45
CA GLY A 80 -4.58 -13.85 -0.35
C GLY A 80 -6.09 -13.98 -0.53
N ILE A 81 -6.86 -12.99 -0.04
CA ILE A 81 -8.31 -12.93 -0.28
C ILE A 81 -8.59 -12.67 -1.76
N ASP A 82 -7.89 -11.72 -2.37
CA ASP A 82 -8.05 -11.38 -3.79
C ASP A 82 -7.78 -12.59 -4.69
N ASP A 83 -6.76 -13.41 -4.37
CA ASP A 83 -6.47 -14.65 -5.09
C ASP A 83 -7.63 -15.65 -5.01
N MET A 84 -8.31 -15.76 -3.86
CA MET A 84 -9.49 -16.62 -3.71
C MET A 84 -10.68 -16.18 -4.57
N PHE A 85 -10.81 -14.90 -4.85
CA PHE A 85 -11.87 -14.34 -5.70
C PHE A 85 -11.48 -14.25 -7.17
N TYR A 86 -10.20 -14.41 -7.50
CA TYR A 86 -9.72 -14.36 -8.87
C TYR A 86 -10.11 -15.63 -9.63
N ARG A 87 -11.02 -15.49 -10.59
CA ARG A 87 -11.65 -16.63 -11.27
C ARG A 87 -10.86 -17.15 -12.48
N SER A 88 -9.84 -16.43 -12.93
CA SER A 88 -9.08 -16.77 -14.15
C SER A 88 -7.89 -17.69 -13.89
N GLY A 89 -7.65 -18.11 -12.65
CA GLY A 89 -6.51 -18.92 -12.22
C GLY A 89 -5.98 -18.44 -10.88
N SER A 90 -4.71 -18.63 -10.58
CA SER A 90 -4.06 -18.00 -9.44
C SER A 90 -3.51 -16.62 -9.84
N LEU A 91 -3.75 -15.62 -9.01
CA LEU A 91 -3.18 -14.28 -9.20
C LEU A 91 -1.64 -14.33 -9.21
N PHE A 92 -1.08 -15.32 -8.52
CA PHE A 92 0.37 -15.53 -8.44
C PHE A 92 0.98 -16.08 -9.74
N GLU A 93 0.19 -16.65 -10.65
CA GLU A 93 0.66 -17.10 -11.97
C GLU A 93 0.94 -15.91 -12.92
N GLU A 94 0.32 -14.78 -12.65
CA GLU A 94 0.51 -13.52 -13.41
C GLU A 94 1.74 -12.71 -12.91
N ILE A 95 2.51 -13.24 -11.96
CA ILE A 95 3.68 -12.54 -11.42
C ILE A 95 4.83 -12.59 -12.43
N HIS A 96 5.19 -11.43 -12.95
CA HIS A 96 6.38 -11.26 -13.77
C HIS A 96 7.67 -11.37 -12.95
N PRO A 97 8.79 -11.88 -13.53
CA PRO A 97 10.08 -11.99 -12.84
C PRO A 97 10.58 -10.67 -12.24
N GLU A 98 10.17 -9.53 -12.80
CA GLU A 98 10.50 -8.20 -12.30
C GLU A 98 9.98 -7.94 -10.87
N HIS A 99 8.87 -8.58 -10.49
CA HIS A 99 8.34 -8.49 -9.13
C HIS A 99 9.21 -9.21 -8.10
N LEU A 100 10.03 -10.19 -8.51
CA LEU A 100 10.95 -10.90 -7.60
C LEU A 100 11.99 -9.95 -7.02
N ILE A 101 12.46 -8.98 -7.82
CA ILE A 101 13.40 -7.95 -7.37
C ILE A 101 12.74 -7.10 -6.27
N SER A 102 11.51 -6.67 -6.49
CA SER A 102 10.75 -5.88 -5.51
C SER A 102 10.52 -6.66 -4.20
N ILE A 103 10.18 -7.95 -4.31
CA ILE A 103 10.00 -8.84 -3.14
C ILE A 103 11.31 -8.96 -2.36
N LEU A 104 12.44 -9.14 -3.04
CA LEU A 104 13.75 -9.23 -2.40
C LEU A 104 14.10 -7.95 -1.64
N PHE A 105 13.87 -6.77 -2.25
CA PHE A 105 14.07 -5.49 -1.56
C PHE A 105 13.18 -5.35 -0.32
N VAL A 106 11.92 -5.73 -0.39
CA VAL A 106 11.00 -5.67 0.76
C VAL A 106 11.48 -6.59 1.89
N ILE A 107 11.97 -7.80 1.57
CA ILE A 107 12.53 -8.72 2.56
C ILE A 107 13.76 -8.11 3.24
N ILE A 108 14.70 -7.57 2.46
CA ILE A 108 15.90 -6.92 2.98
C ILE A 108 15.54 -5.73 3.88
N MET A 109 14.65 -4.86 3.44
CA MET A 109 14.20 -3.70 4.22
C MET A 109 13.54 -4.12 5.54
N THR A 110 12.70 -5.13 5.49
CA THR A 110 12.03 -5.68 6.69
C THR A 110 13.03 -6.30 7.66
N ALA A 111 14.02 -7.04 7.15
CA ALA A 111 15.07 -7.63 7.96
C ALA A 111 15.95 -6.57 8.63
N VAL A 112 16.33 -5.53 7.89
CA VAL A 112 17.11 -4.39 8.43
C VAL A 112 16.32 -3.66 9.53
N ALA A 113 15.03 -3.42 9.31
CA ALA A 113 14.17 -2.79 10.31
C ALA A 113 14.02 -3.66 11.56
N ALA A 114 13.88 -4.98 11.40
CA ALA A 114 13.75 -5.90 12.54
C ALA A 114 15.05 -6.03 13.36
N ILE A 115 16.24 -5.88 12.73
CA ILE A 115 17.53 -5.91 13.43
C ILE A 115 17.82 -4.57 14.13
N GLY A 116 17.30 -3.46 13.61
CA GLY A 116 17.47 -2.12 14.15
C GLY A 116 16.55 -1.76 15.32
N LEU A 117 15.60 -2.62 15.65
CA LEU A 117 14.68 -2.50 16.79
C LEU A 117 15.24 -3.19 18.02
#